data_84a75172f39b3925a94e5bb67917f22b
#
_entry.id   84a75172f39b3925a94e5bb67917f22b
#
_cell.length_a   1.000
_cell.length_b   1.000
_cell.length_c   1.000
_cell.angle_alpha   90.00
_cell.angle_beta   90.00
_cell.angle_gamma   90.00
#
_symmetry.space_group_name_H-M   'P 1'
#
loop_
_entity.id
_entity.type
_entity.pdbx_description
1 polymer ?
#
loop_
_entity_poly.entity_id
_entity_poly.type
_entity_poly.pdbx_seq_one_letter_code
_entity_poly.pdbx_strand_id
1 'polypeptide(L)'
;MSGPGTPAARGWFITIEGPEGGGKTTQAERLRAHLADVGTVHLAREPGGTWLGERVREILLARTAPGAPPTDPLADAFLFNAARRQLVREVIRPALDAGTTVICARFADSTLAYQGHGAGVPIAHLRALADLATDGLTPDLTVLLDLPVEAGLARKSPGDVTRFEVEFDLAFHRRVRDGFLALAAAEPARFAVIDATLPVDQVTATMVRAVNDRLRSSEPESSGMRITS
;
A
#
# COMPACT_ATOMS: atom_id res chain seq x y z
N MET A 1 11.72 41.85 6.11
CA MET A 1 10.85 41.22 5.09
C MET A 1 11.52 39.93 4.66
N SER A 2 11.14 38.81 5.24
CA SER A 2 11.64 37.48 4.84
C SER A 2 10.99 37.13 3.50
N GLY A 3 11.81 36.91 2.47
CA GLY A 3 11.33 36.48 1.15
C GLY A 3 10.56 35.18 1.22
N PRO A 4 9.71 34.87 0.23
CA PRO A 4 8.99 33.62 0.18
C PRO A 4 10.02 32.48 0.10
N GLY A 5 10.10 31.67 1.17
CA GLY A 5 10.92 30.47 1.18
C GLY A 5 10.48 29.55 0.04
N THR A 6 11.44 28.92 -0.63
CA THR A 6 11.18 27.86 -1.60
C THR A 6 10.21 26.86 -0.95
N PRO A 7 9.09 26.48 -1.59
CA PRO A 7 8.18 25.49 -1.03
C PRO A 7 8.96 24.22 -0.72
N ALA A 8 8.84 23.72 0.49
CA ALA A 8 9.45 22.45 0.88
C ALA A 8 9.01 21.37 -0.11
N ALA A 9 9.96 20.54 -0.54
CA ALA A 9 9.62 19.42 -1.43
C ALA A 9 8.57 18.53 -0.74
N ARG A 10 7.55 18.08 -1.49
CA ARG A 10 6.54 17.15 -1.00
C ARG A 10 7.22 15.88 -0.46
N GLY A 11 6.71 15.35 0.64
CA GLY A 11 7.15 14.08 1.17
C GLY A 11 6.89 12.91 0.21
N TRP A 12 7.59 11.80 0.40
CA TRP A 12 7.43 10.60 -0.39
C TRP A 12 6.21 9.79 0.05
N PHE A 13 5.49 9.23 -0.91
CA PHE A 13 4.39 8.32 -0.66
C PHE A 13 4.76 6.89 -1.09
N ILE A 14 5.02 6.02 -0.13
CA ILE A 14 5.43 4.63 -0.34
C ILE A 14 4.30 3.72 0.15
N THR A 15 3.87 2.77 -0.67
CA THR A 15 2.92 1.75 -0.26
C THR A 15 3.58 0.38 -0.17
N ILE A 16 3.11 -0.45 0.76
CA ILE A 16 3.54 -1.84 0.90
C ILE A 16 2.33 -2.73 0.66
N GLU A 17 2.39 -3.47 -0.42
CA GLU A 17 1.32 -4.32 -0.93
C GLU A 17 1.72 -5.80 -0.94
N GLY A 18 0.76 -6.67 -1.18
CA GLY A 18 0.97 -8.10 -1.33
C GLY A 18 -0.11 -8.94 -0.69
N PRO A 19 -0.12 -10.25 -0.95
CA PRO A 19 -1.09 -11.20 -0.42
C PRO A 19 -1.02 -11.34 1.11
N GLU A 20 -1.89 -12.16 1.67
CA GLU A 20 -1.92 -12.42 3.11
C GLU A 20 -0.62 -13.06 3.58
N GLY A 21 -0.22 -12.76 4.83
CA GLY A 21 1.01 -13.31 5.42
C GLY A 21 2.33 -12.78 4.83
N GLY A 22 2.29 -11.81 3.90
CA GLY A 22 3.49 -11.24 3.26
C GLY A 22 4.39 -10.39 4.18
N GLY A 23 3.98 -10.13 5.43
CA GLY A 23 4.81 -9.39 6.39
C GLY A 23 4.75 -7.87 6.25
N LYS A 24 3.71 -7.33 5.61
CA LYS A 24 3.55 -5.89 5.31
C LYS A 24 3.75 -4.98 6.52
N THR A 25 3.09 -5.29 7.64
CA THR A 25 3.20 -4.48 8.87
C THR A 25 4.63 -4.48 9.41
N THR A 26 5.25 -5.65 9.49
CA THR A 26 6.65 -5.79 9.95
C THR A 26 7.60 -4.99 9.08
N GLN A 27 7.44 -5.08 7.76
CA GLN A 27 8.31 -4.39 6.81
C GLN A 27 8.05 -2.88 6.82
N ALA A 28 6.81 -2.42 7.02
CA ALA A 28 6.49 -1.00 7.18
C ALA A 28 7.20 -0.38 8.40
N GLU A 29 7.17 -1.09 9.55
CA GLU A 29 7.87 -0.63 10.76
C GLU A 29 9.39 -0.61 10.57
N ARG A 30 9.96 -1.60 9.93
CA ARG A 30 11.40 -1.65 9.64
C ARG A 30 11.84 -0.57 8.66
N LEU A 31 11.03 -0.31 7.62
CA LEU A 31 11.29 0.79 6.70
C LEU A 31 11.20 2.14 7.39
N ARG A 32 10.18 2.34 8.25
CA ARG A 32 10.07 3.55 9.07
C ARG A 32 11.31 3.79 9.91
N ALA A 33 11.79 2.74 10.59
CA ALA A 33 12.99 2.83 11.42
C ALA A 33 14.22 3.22 10.59
N HIS A 34 14.37 2.65 9.38
CA HIS A 34 15.47 2.99 8.46
C HIS A 34 15.41 4.44 7.98
N LEU A 35 14.21 4.95 7.65
CA LEU A 35 14.04 6.30 7.12
C LEU A 35 13.99 7.38 8.20
N ALA A 36 13.88 7.02 9.48
CA ALA A 36 13.81 7.97 10.59
C ALA A 36 15.08 8.84 10.72
N ASP A 37 16.22 8.33 10.27
CA ASP A 37 17.49 9.08 10.28
C ASP A 37 17.60 10.12 9.15
N VAL A 38 16.73 10.02 8.14
CA VAL A 38 16.75 10.91 6.96
C VAL A 38 15.58 11.89 6.90
N GLY A 39 14.57 11.71 7.74
CA GLY A 39 13.42 12.61 7.79
C GLY A 39 12.25 12.11 8.62
N THR A 40 11.20 12.94 8.69
CA THR A 40 9.98 12.55 9.38
C THR A 40 9.21 11.51 8.56
N VAL A 41 8.77 10.43 9.22
CA VAL A 41 8.03 9.34 8.58
C VAL A 41 6.73 9.09 9.33
N HIS A 42 5.63 9.04 8.59
CA HIS A 42 4.32 8.66 9.09
C HIS A 42 3.93 7.27 8.59
N LEU A 43 3.49 6.39 9.51
CA LEU A 43 2.92 5.10 9.15
C LEU A 43 1.40 5.20 9.06
N ALA A 44 0.87 4.73 7.95
CA ALA A 44 -0.55 4.56 7.73
C ALA A 44 -0.87 3.09 7.38
N ARG A 45 -2.14 2.72 7.45
CA ARG A 45 -2.62 1.41 7.01
C ARG A 45 -4.05 1.51 6.49
N GLU A 46 -4.40 0.66 5.56
CA GLU A 46 -5.79 0.48 5.10
C GLU A 46 -6.31 -0.94 5.37
N PRO A 47 -7.63 -1.04 5.63
CA PRO A 47 -8.52 0.03 6.05
C PRO A 47 -8.20 0.48 7.47
N GLY A 48 -8.38 1.78 7.78
CA GLY A 48 -8.14 2.33 9.12
C GLY A 48 -7.48 3.70 9.12
N GLY A 49 -6.85 4.05 10.25
CA GLY A 49 -6.04 5.27 10.40
C GLY A 49 -6.84 6.56 10.62
N THR A 50 -8.16 6.52 10.62
CA THR A 50 -9.07 7.63 10.96
C THR A 50 -10.26 7.08 11.74
N TRP A 51 -11.02 7.94 12.42
CA TRP A 51 -12.21 7.48 13.13
C TRP A 51 -13.17 6.71 12.20
N LEU A 52 -13.49 7.27 11.03
CA LEU A 52 -14.33 6.59 10.03
C LEU A 52 -13.67 5.30 9.53
N GLY A 53 -12.39 5.38 9.21
CA GLY A 53 -11.62 4.24 8.69
C GLY A 53 -11.62 3.04 9.64
N GLU A 54 -11.52 3.26 10.95
CA GLU A 54 -11.56 2.17 11.93
C GLU A 54 -12.98 1.55 12.02
N ARG A 55 -14.06 2.34 11.94
CA ARG A 55 -15.43 1.79 11.89
C ARG A 55 -15.68 0.96 10.63
N VAL A 56 -15.21 1.45 9.49
CA VAL A 56 -15.28 0.69 8.23
C VAL A 56 -14.44 -0.59 8.32
N ARG A 57 -13.25 -0.54 8.95
CA ARG A 57 -12.42 -1.71 9.19
C ARG A 57 -13.15 -2.78 9.99
N GLU A 58 -13.83 -2.40 11.06
CA GLU A 58 -14.63 -3.33 11.88
C GLU A 58 -15.67 -4.07 11.01
N ILE A 59 -16.36 -3.36 10.12
CA ILE A 59 -17.35 -3.95 9.19
C ILE A 59 -16.66 -4.87 8.17
N LEU A 60 -15.60 -4.38 7.52
CA LEU A 60 -14.94 -5.06 6.43
C LEU A 60 -14.22 -6.36 6.86
N LEU A 61 -13.72 -6.43 8.09
CA LEU A 61 -12.97 -7.59 8.58
C LEU A 61 -13.81 -8.54 9.43
N ALA A 62 -15.02 -8.15 9.81
CA ALA A 62 -15.94 -9.02 10.53
C ALA A 62 -16.36 -10.21 9.65
N ARG A 63 -16.49 -11.39 10.27
CA ARG A 63 -17.06 -12.55 9.60
C ARG A 63 -18.52 -12.32 9.28
N THR A 64 -18.97 -12.82 8.14
CA THR A 64 -20.38 -12.77 7.77
C THR A 64 -21.22 -13.50 8.82
N ALA A 65 -22.33 -12.90 9.23
CA ALA A 65 -23.22 -13.52 10.21
C ALA A 65 -23.76 -14.86 9.70
N PRO A 66 -23.93 -15.89 10.56
CA PRO A 66 -24.48 -17.16 10.14
C PRO A 66 -25.82 -17.02 9.41
N GLY A 67 -25.90 -17.56 8.21
CA GLY A 67 -27.11 -17.51 7.36
C GLY A 67 -27.29 -16.19 6.56
N ALA A 68 -26.43 -15.19 6.75
CA ALA A 68 -26.45 -14.00 5.90
C ALA A 68 -25.76 -14.31 4.54
N PRO A 69 -26.20 -13.67 3.44
CA PRO A 69 -25.51 -13.80 2.17
C PRO A 69 -24.10 -13.18 2.25
N PRO A 70 -23.16 -13.63 1.42
CA PRO A 70 -21.85 -13.00 1.33
C PRO A 70 -21.97 -11.53 0.90
N THR A 71 -21.05 -10.70 1.40
CA THR A 71 -21.02 -9.29 1.02
C THR A 71 -20.71 -9.15 -0.48
N ASP A 72 -21.45 -8.30 -1.17
CA ASP A 72 -21.19 -7.96 -2.57
C ASP A 72 -19.79 -7.33 -2.71
N PRO A 73 -18.93 -7.84 -3.63
CA PRO A 73 -17.56 -7.32 -3.78
C PRO A 73 -17.47 -5.85 -4.17
N LEU A 74 -18.48 -5.31 -4.86
CA LEU A 74 -18.54 -3.90 -5.19
C LEU A 74 -18.93 -3.06 -3.95
N ALA A 75 -19.79 -3.57 -3.06
CA ALA A 75 -20.07 -2.94 -1.78
C ALA A 75 -18.82 -2.87 -0.90
N ASP A 76 -18.01 -3.93 -0.87
CA ASP A 76 -16.69 -3.91 -0.24
C ASP A 76 -15.79 -2.82 -0.83
N ALA A 77 -15.73 -2.71 -2.16
CA ALA A 77 -14.94 -1.70 -2.84
C ALA A 77 -15.37 -0.28 -2.45
N PHE A 78 -16.68 -0.02 -2.31
CA PHE A 78 -17.19 1.27 -1.82
C PHE A 78 -16.72 1.56 -0.39
N LEU A 79 -16.81 0.58 0.50
CA LEU A 79 -16.38 0.73 1.89
C LEU A 79 -14.86 0.98 1.98
N PHE A 80 -14.03 0.20 1.27
CA PHE A 80 -12.59 0.43 1.22
C PHE A 80 -12.27 1.85 0.71
N ASN A 81 -12.95 2.30 -0.35
CA ASN A 81 -12.71 3.63 -0.92
C ASN A 81 -13.25 4.77 -0.04
N ALA A 82 -14.32 4.55 0.72
CA ALA A 82 -14.79 5.52 1.72
C ALA A 82 -13.76 5.73 2.84
N ALA A 83 -13.20 4.63 3.38
CA ALA A 83 -12.12 4.69 4.38
C ALA A 83 -10.87 5.35 3.81
N ARG A 84 -10.47 4.99 2.58
CA ARG A 84 -9.33 5.58 1.85
C ARG A 84 -9.49 7.07 1.64
N ARG A 85 -10.66 7.51 1.20
CA ARG A 85 -10.95 8.94 1.02
C ARG A 85 -10.67 9.74 2.28
N GLN A 86 -11.15 9.24 3.42
CA GLN A 86 -10.96 9.90 4.70
C GLN A 86 -9.48 9.92 5.10
N LEU A 87 -8.78 8.78 4.96
CA LEU A 87 -7.36 8.65 5.27
C LEU A 87 -6.49 9.58 4.41
N VAL A 88 -6.77 9.67 3.11
CA VAL A 88 -6.05 10.56 2.19
C VAL A 88 -6.22 12.01 2.60
N ARG A 89 -7.43 12.44 2.92
CA ARG A 89 -7.72 13.85 3.25
C ARG A 89 -7.23 14.27 4.62
N GLU A 90 -7.38 13.41 5.62
CA GLU A 90 -7.06 13.77 7.02
C GLU A 90 -5.59 13.53 7.37
N VAL A 91 -4.95 12.57 6.73
CA VAL A 91 -3.64 12.08 7.16
C VAL A 91 -2.60 12.15 6.04
N ILE A 92 -2.84 11.47 4.91
CA ILE A 92 -1.77 11.27 3.93
C ILE A 92 -1.39 12.58 3.25
N ARG A 93 -2.35 13.30 2.65
CA ARG A 93 -2.04 14.57 1.97
C ARG A 93 -1.43 15.61 2.88
N PRO A 94 -1.99 15.92 4.07
CA PRO A 94 -1.38 16.89 4.97
C PRO A 94 0.06 16.52 5.37
N ALA A 95 0.34 15.23 5.59
CA ALA A 95 1.69 14.76 5.91
C ALA A 95 2.63 14.96 4.72
N LEU A 96 2.23 14.57 3.51
CA LEU A 96 3.03 14.77 2.30
C LEU A 96 3.29 16.24 2.01
N ASP A 97 2.30 17.10 2.15
CA ASP A 97 2.41 18.54 1.93
C ASP A 97 3.34 19.21 2.96
N ALA A 98 3.44 18.63 4.17
CA ALA A 98 4.40 19.03 5.19
C ALA A 98 5.82 18.46 4.99
N GLY A 99 6.10 17.77 3.87
CA GLY A 99 7.39 17.14 3.60
C GLY A 99 7.64 15.83 4.34
N THR A 100 6.62 15.28 5.02
CA THR A 100 6.70 14.00 5.73
C THR A 100 6.57 12.84 4.76
N THR A 101 7.48 11.88 4.81
CA THR A 101 7.34 10.61 4.07
C THR A 101 6.21 9.78 4.69
N VAL A 102 5.30 9.29 3.85
CA VAL A 102 4.21 8.42 4.29
C VAL A 102 4.47 6.99 3.78
N ILE A 103 4.47 6.03 4.70
CA ILE A 103 4.47 4.59 4.38
C ILE A 103 3.08 4.06 4.71
N CYS A 104 2.37 3.51 3.72
CA CYS A 104 1.04 2.95 3.92
C CYS A 104 1.02 1.44 3.64
N ALA A 105 0.62 0.67 4.64
CA ALA A 105 0.36 -0.75 4.44
C ALA A 105 -1.00 -0.95 3.80
N ARG A 106 -1.03 -1.39 2.55
CA ARG A 106 -2.16 -1.45 1.61
C ARG A 106 -2.64 -0.06 1.17
N PHE A 107 -3.07 0.00 -0.09
CA PHE A 107 -3.69 1.19 -0.71
C PHE A 107 -4.59 0.75 -1.88
N ALA A 108 -4.71 1.57 -2.92
CA ALA A 108 -5.60 1.34 -4.07
C ALA A 108 -5.33 0.01 -4.80
N ASP A 109 -4.07 -0.41 -4.90
CA ASP A 109 -3.67 -1.66 -5.56
C ASP A 109 -4.27 -2.89 -4.86
N SER A 110 -4.44 -2.87 -3.53
CA SER A 110 -5.16 -3.92 -2.80
C SER A 110 -6.60 -4.07 -3.29
N THR A 111 -7.34 -2.98 -3.54
CA THR A 111 -8.71 -3.04 -4.05
C THR A 111 -8.75 -3.63 -5.47
N LEU A 112 -7.81 -3.24 -6.33
CA LEU A 112 -7.70 -3.81 -7.67
C LEU A 112 -7.41 -5.31 -7.64
N ALA A 113 -6.53 -5.74 -6.73
CA ALA A 113 -6.18 -7.15 -6.60
C ALA A 113 -7.32 -7.99 -5.99
N TYR A 114 -7.90 -7.55 -4.86
CA TYR A 114 -8.89 -8.34 -4.12
C TYR A 114 -10.29 -8.29 -4.77
N GLN A 115 -10.87 -7.09 -4.93
CA GLN A 115 -12.20 -6.93 -5.50
C GLN A 115 -12.19 -7.11 -7.02
N GLY A 116 -11.10 -6.73 -7.70
CA GLY A 116 -10.94 -6.88 -9.15
C GLY A 116 -10.56 -8.30 -9.54
N HIS A 117 -9.29 -8.64 -9.44
CA HIS A 117 -8.77 -9.94 -9.88
C HIS A 117 -9.33 -11.11 -9.05
N GLY A 118 -9.42 -10.94 -7.73
CA GLY A 118 -9.95 -11.96 -6.82
C GLY A 118 -11.43 -12.22 -7.01
N ALA A 119 -12.26 -11.18 -6.93
CA ALA A 119 -13.72 -11.27 -6.88
C ALA A 119 -14.42 -10.93 -8.22
N GLY A 120 -13.69 -10.44 -9.25
CA GLY A 120 -14.23 -10.26 -10.60
C GLY A 120 -14.95 -8.92 -10.84
N VAL A 121 -14.84 -7.94 -9.95
CA VAL A 121 -15.35 -6.59 -10.23
C VAL A 121 -14.54 -5.97 -11.39
N PRO A 122 -15.18 -5.34 -12.39
CA PRO A 122 -14.46 -4.74 -13.51
C PRO A 122 -13.41 -3.73 -13.04
N ILE A 123 -12.17 -3.92 -13.48
CA ILE A 123 -11.00 -3.09 -13.07
C ILE A 123 -11.24 -1.61 -13.38
N ALA A 124 -11.89 -1.29 -14.50
CA ALA A 124 -12.20 0.09 -14.87
C ALA A 124 -13.07 0.81 -13.82
N HIS A 125 -14.07 0.11 -13.24
CA HIS A 125 -14.89 0.67 -12.18
C HIS A 125 -14.08 0.92 -10.90
N LEU A 126 -13.20 -0.04 -10.55
CA LEU A 126 -12.35 0.09 -9.35
C LEU A 126 -11.31 1.21 -9.49
N ARG A 127 -10.75 1.40 -10.69
CA ARG A 127 -9.85 2.54 -10.97
C ARG A 127 -10.59 3.87 -10.82
N ALA A 128 -11.78 4.01 -11.41
CA ALA A 128 -12.58 5.22 -11.26
C ALA A 128 -12.93 5.52 -9.80
N LEU A 129 -13.29 4.50 -9.01
CA LEU A 129 -13.52 4.65 -7.57
C LEU A 129 -12.26 5.07 -6.82
N ALA A 130 -11.12 4.47 -7.14
CA ALA A 130 -9.84 4.80 -6.53
C ALA A 130 -9.44 6.26 -6.84
N ASP A 131 -9.58 6.71 -8.09
CA ASP A 131 -9.27 8.08 -8.50
C ASP A 131 -10.13 9.10 -7.74
N LEU A 132 -11.43 8.84 -7.60
CA LEU A 132 -12.33 9.67 -6.78
C LEU A 132 -11.94 9.68 -5.30
N ALA A 133 -11.57 8.52 -4.75
CA ALA A 133 -11.21 8.40 -3.35
C ALA A 133 -9.88 9.09 -3.03
N THR A 134 -8.92 9.04 -3.95
CA THR A 134 -7.55 9.55 -3.72
C THR A 134 -7.33 10.97 -4.22
N ASP A 135 -8.27 11.58 -4.97
CA ASP A 135 -8.05 12.80 -5.77
C ASP A 135 -6.83 12.64 -6.70
N GLY A 136 -6.69 11.46 -7.34
CA GLY A 136 -5.56 11.16 -8.21
C GLY A 136 -4.22 10.96 -7.50
N LEU A 137 -4.19 10.88 -6.16
CA LEU A 137 -2.96 10.56 -5.44
C LEU A 137 -2.52 9.13 -5.73
N THR A 138 -1.33 8.98 -6.29
CA THR A 138 -0.68 7.71 -6.55
C THR A 138 0.61 7.58 -5.73
N PRO A 139 0.99 6.36 -5.32
CA PRO A 139 2.28 6.14 -4.66
C PRO A 139 3.46 6.48 -5.59
N ASP A 140 4.51 7.05 -5.02
CA ASP A 140 5.79 7.25 -5.70
C ASP A 140 6.53 5.92 -5.90
N LEU A 141 6.30 4.98 -4.96
CA LEU A 141 6.79 3.61 -5.01
C LEU A 141 5.80 2.66 -4.32
N THR A 142 5.50 1.55 -4.96
CA THR A 142 4.79 0.41 -4.36
C THR A 142 5.76 -0.76 -4.19
N VAL A 143 5.99 -1.15 -2.96
CA VAL A 143 6.73 -2.37 -2.63
C VAL A 143 5.74 -3.53 -2.59
N LEU A 144 5.86 -4.46 -3.53
CA LEU A 144 5.06 -5.67 -3.57
C LEU A 144 5.82 -6.82 -2.90
N LEU A 145 5.34 -7.27 -1.75
CA LEU A 145 5.87 -8.44 -1.05
C LEU A 145 5.19 -9.69 -1.61
N ASP A 146 5.85 -10.36 -2.55
CA ASP A 146 5.32 -11.56 -3.22
C ASP A 146 5.74 -12.85 -2.51
N LEU A 147 4.78 -13.76 -2.36
CA LEU A 147 5.03 -15.12 -1.87
C LEU A 147 3.90 -16.07 -2.31
N PRO A 148 4.16 -17.41 -2.35
CA PRO A 148 3.12 -18.39 -2.58
C PRO A 148 2.00 -18.26 -1.54
N VAL A 149 0.75 -18.36 -1.99
CA VAL A 149 -0.45 -18.17 -1.16
C VAL A 149 -0.44 -19.08 0.06
N GLU A 150 -0.11 -20.34 -0.14
CA GLU A 150 -0.07 -21.37 0.91
C GLU A 150 0.94 -21.01 2.01
N ALA A 151 2.10 -20.49 1.62
CA ALA A 151 3.13 -20.03 2.56
C ALA A 151 2.66 -18.79 3.33
N GLY A 152 1.97 -17.87 2.68
CA GLY A 152 1.41 -16.68 3.31
C GLY A 152 0.33 -17.02 4.35
N LEU A 153 -0.64 -17.83 3.97
CA LEU A 153 -1.73 -18.26 4.86
C LEU A 153 -1.20 -19.05 6.06
N ALA A 154 -0.18 -19.90 5.87
CA ALA A 154 0.44 -20.64 6.97
C ALA A 154 1.16 -19.76 8.01
N ARG A 155 1.51 -18.52 7.67
CA ARG A 155 2.13 -17.56 8.60
C ARG A 155 1.12 -16.82 9.49
N LYS A 156 -0.18 -16.91 9.19
CA LYS A 156 -1.20 -16.21 9.96
C LYS A 156 -1.42 -16.85 11.31
N SER A 157 -1.40 -16.05 12.37
CA SER A 157 -1.79 -16.50 13.71
C SER A 157 -3.32 -16.52 13.84
N PRO A 158 -3.90 -17.36 14.71
CA PRO A 158 -5.36 -17.44 14.88
C PRO A 158 -6.04 -16.10 15.18
N GLY A 159 -5.36 -15.18 15.88
CA GLY A 159 -5.85 -13.82 16.19
C GLY A 159 -5.84 -12.86 15.00
N ASP A 160 -5.11 -13.19 13.92
CA ASP A 160 -4.99 -12.35 12.72
C ASP A 160 -5.95 -12.80 11.60
N VAL A 161 -6.75 -13.82 11.86
CA VAL A 161 -7.67 -14.40 10.87
C VAL A 161 -8.93 -13.56 10.78
N THR A 162 -9.17 -12.99 9.61
CA THR A 162 -10.37 -12.21 9.27
C THR A 162 -11.30 -13.01 8.36
N ARG A 163 -12.39 -12.42 7.88
CA ARG A 163 -13.25 -13.06 6.90
C ARG A 163 -12.51 -13.45 5.61
N PHE A 164 -11.50 -12.70 5.21
CA PHE A 164 -10.75 -12.96 3.97
C PHE A 164 -10.03 -14.30 3.97
N GLU A 165 -9.56 -14.79 5.12
CA GLU A 165 -8.94 -16.10 5.23
C GLU A 165 -9.96 -17.24 5.44
N VAL A 166 -11.18 -16.94 5.85
CA VAL A 166 -12.20 -17.96 6.20
C VAL A 166 -13.24 -18.14 5.10
N GLU A 167 -13.66 -17.04 4.48
CA GLU A 167 -14.79 -17.03 3.54
C GLU A 167 -14.34 -17.21 2.07
N PHE A 168 -13.03 -17.06 1.80
CA PHE A 168 -12.49 -17.19 0.45
C PHE A 168 -11.55 -18.38 0.33
N ASP A 169 -11.63 -19.07 -0.81
CA ASP A 169 -10.84 -20.26 -1.10
C ASP A 169 -9.41 -19.93 -1.61
N LEU A 170 -8.58 -20.96 -1.72
CA LEU A 170 -7.23 -20.82 -2.25
C LEU A 170 -7.20 -20.27 -3.69
N ALA A 171 -8.22 -20.57 -4.48
CA ALA A 171 -8.30 -20.09 -5.86
C ALA A 171 -8.51 -18.58 -5.90
N PHE A 172 -9.32 -18.03 -4.99
CA PHE A 172 -9.46 -16.59 -4.81
C PHE A 172 -8.12 -15.94 -4.46
N HIS A 173 -7.40 -16.45 -3.45
CA HIS A 173 -6.12 -15.88 -3.03
C HIS A 173 -5.05 -15.98 -4.12
N ARG A 174 -5.05 -17.04 -4.95
CA ARG A 174 -4.18 -17.14 -6.12
C ARG A 174 -4.49 -16.07 -7.15
N ARG A 175 -5.78 -15.85 -7.48
CA ARG A 175 -6.17 -14.73 -8.37
C ARG A 175 -5.77 -13.37 -7.82
N VAL A 176 -5.87 -13.16 -6.50
CA VAL A 176 -5.40 -11.91 -5.85
C VAL A 176 -3.89 -11.74 -6.04
N ARG A 177 -3.09 -12.78 -5.79
CA ARG A 177 -1.64 -12.73 -6.02
C ARG A 177 -1.30 -12.46 -7.49
N ASP A 178 -1.92 -13.19 -8.41
CA ASP A 178 -1.74 -12.98 -9.85
C ASP A 178 -2.14 -11.55 -10.26
N GLY A 179 -3.18 -11.01 -9.64
CA GLY A 179 -3.60 -9.62 -9.80
C GLY A 179 -2.53 -8.62 -9.39
N PHE A 180 -1.90 -8.79 -8.23
CA PHE A 180 -0.78 -7.95 -7.80
C PHE A 180 0.39 -8.02 -8.79
N LEU A 181 0.75 -9.22 -9.25
CA LEU A 181 1.83 -9.40 -10.23
C LEU A 181 1.50 -8.76 -11.57
N ALA A 182 0.24 -8.85 -12.01
CA ALA A 182 -0.22 -8.18 -13.23
C ALA A 182 -0.17 -6.65 -13.12
N LEU A 183 -0.54 -6.07 -11.97
CA LEU A 183 -0.41 -4.64 -11.69
C LEU A 183 1.05 -4.20 -11.72
N ALA A 184 1.94 -4.97 -11.09
CA ALA A 184 3.38 -4.69 -11.07
C ALA A 184 3.99 -4.74 -12.48
N ALA A 185 3.58 -5.73 -13.29
CA ALA A 185 4.03 -5.85 -14.68
C ALA A 185 3.53 -4.70 -15.58
N ALA A 186 2.33 -4.16 -15.31
CA ALA A 186 1.76 -3.03 -16.04
C ALA A 186 2.43 -1.69 -15.68
N GLU A 187 2.97 -1.55 -14.47
CA GLU A 187 3.56 -0.31 -13.96
C GLU A 187 4.96 -0.54 -13.37
N PRO A 188 5.92 -1.11 -14.13
CA PRO A 188 7.23 -1.54 -13.59
C PRO A 188 8.04 -0.36 -13.02
N ALA A 189 7.80 0.85 -13.49
CA ALA A 189 8.44 2.05 -12.97
C ALA A 189 7.97 2.42 -11.54
N ARG A 190 6.77 2.02 -11.13
CA ARG A 190 6.18 2.31 -9.82
C ARG A 190 6.35 1.15 -8.83
N PHE A 191 6.47 -0.08 -9.30
CA PHE A 191 6.55 -1.26 -8.45
C PHE A 191 7.97 -1.78 -8.24
N ALA A 192 8.26 -2.20 -7.01
CA ALA A 192 9.39 -3.05 -6.66
C ALA A 192 8.86 -4.38 -6.12
N VAL A 193 9.01 -5.46 -6.88
CA VAL A 193 8.59 -6.81 -6.46
C VAL A 193 9.70 -7.46 -5.65
N ILE A 194 9.38 -7.91 -4.44
CA ILE A 194 10.33 -8.49 -3.49
C ILE A 194 9.87 -9.88 -3.08
N ASP A 195 10.76 -10.85 -3.17
CA ASP A 195 10.52 -12.21 -2.69
C ASP A 195 10.38 -12.22 -1.16
N ALA A 196 9.14 -12.34 -0.68
CA ALA A 196 8.82 -12.39 0.73
C ALA A 196 8.92 -13.82 1.32
N THR A 197 9.39 -14.81 0.58
CA THR A 197 9.71 -16.14 1.11
C THR A 197 11.03 -16.13 1.91
N LEU A 198 11.91 -15.19 1.61
CA LEU A 198 13.21 -15.02 2.23
C LEU A 198 13.11 -14.68 3.72
N PRO A 199 14.18 -14.87 4.50
CA PRO A 199 14.26 -14.38 5.88
C PRO A 199 13.95 -12.90 6.00
N VAL A 200 13.26 -12.52 7.07
CA VAL A 200 12.74 -11.16 7.30
C VAL A 200 13.79 -10.07 7.06
N ASP A 201 15.05 -10.31 7.51
CA ASP A 201 16.15 -9.33 7.37
C ASP A 201 16.59 -9.16 5.91
N GLN A 202 16.56 -10.22 5.10
CA GLN A 202 16.87 -10.16 3.67
C GLN A 202 15.78 -9.43 2.89
N VAL A 203 14.51 -9.68 3.22
CA VAL A 203 13.37 -8.91 2.67
C VAL A 203 13.54 -7.43 2.99
N THR A 204 13.85 -7.09 4.26
CA THR A 204 14.09 -5.71 4.67
C THR A 204 15.23 -5.07 3.87
N ALA A 205 16.38 -5.75 3.78
CA ALA A 205 17.54 -5.22 3.06
C ALA A 205 17.25 -4.97 1.57
N THR A 206 16.46 -5.86 0.93
CA THR A 206 16.08 -5.69 -0.47
C THR A 206 15.10 -4.53 -0.64
N MET A 207 14.11 -4.40 0.26
CA MET A 207 13.16 -3.29 0.27
C MET A 207 13.87 -1.95 0.47
N VAL A 208 14.76 -1.86 1.44
CA VAL A 208 15.55 -0.64 1.73
C VAL A 208 16.36 -0.22 0.51
N ARG A 209 17.00 -1.16 -0.19
CA ARG A 209 17.71 -0.85 -1.45
C ARG A 209 16.80 -0.27 -2.49
N ALA A 210 15.65 -0.90 -2.77
CA ALA A 210 14.69 -0.42 -3.76
C ALA A 210 14.18 0.98 -3.43
N VAL A 211 13.89 1.26 -2.16
CA VAL A 211 13.47 2.58 -1.69
C VAL A 211 14.59 3.61 -1.88
N ASN A 212 15.83 3.30 -1.43
CA ASN A 212 16.95 4.22 -1.56
C ASN A 212 17.30 4.54 -3.02
N ASP A 213 17.19 3.56 -3.92
CA ASP A 213 17.44 3.75 -5.36
C ASP A 213 16.37 4.68 -5.95
N ARG A 214 15.11 4.54 -5.54
CA ARG A 214 14.03 5.42 -5.96
C ARG A 214 14.23 6.85 -5.46
N LEU A 215 14.57 7.03 -4.19
CA LEU A 215 14.82 8.34 -3.60
C LEU A 215 15.95 9.08 -4.34
N ARG A 216 17.04 8.39 -4.64
CA ARG A 216 18.18 8.95 -5.37
C ARG A 216 17.89 9.31 -6.82
N SER A 217 17.11 8.49 -7.52
CA SER A 217 16.78 8.73 -8.94
C SER A 217 15.87 9.95 -9.16
N SER A 218 15.31 10.50 -8.10
CA SER A 218 14.42 11.67 -8.15
C SER A 218 15.08 12.94 -7.65
N GLU A 219 16.32 12.89 -7.15
CA GLU A 219 17.11 14.10 -6.91
C GLU A 219 17.54 14.69 -8.26
N PRO A 220 17.26 16.00 -8.53
CA PRO A 220 17.75 16.63 -9.74
C PRO A 220 19.27 16.50 -9.76
N GLU A 221 19.86 16.01 -10.85
CA GLU A 221 21.29 16.04 -11.06
C GLU A 221 21.78 17.45 -10.76
N SER A 222 22.55 17.60 -9.68
CA SER A 222 23.17 18.86 -9.34
C SER A 222 24.00 19.28 -10.54
N SER A 223 23.55 20.35 -11.23
CA SER A 223 24.17 20.94 -12.41
C SER A 223 25.68 21.01 -12.19
N GLY A 224 26.39 20.09 -12.80
CA GLY A 224 27.85 20.12 -12.85
C GLY A 224 28.28 21.34 -13.65
N MET A 225 28.48 22.46 -12.97
CA MET A 225 29.18 23.61 -13.50
C MET A 225 30.61 23.17 -13.78
N ARG A 226 30.88 22.72 -15.01
CA ARG A 226 32.24 22.61 -15.51
C ARG A 226 32.81 24.01 -15.59
N ILE A 227 33.62 24.35 -14.63
CA ILE A 227 34.53 25.50 -14.74
C ILE A 227 35.60 25.05 -15.73
N THR A 228 35.49 25.49 -16.99
CA THR A 228 36.60 25.45 -17.95
C THR A 228 37.57 26.59 -17.59
N SER A 229 38.75 26.22 -17.20
CA SER A 229 39.93 27.09 -17.07
C SER A 229 40.42 27.52 -18.44
#